data_ab5f0b972db3bd6563f65d24a2456509
#
_entry.id   ab5f0b972db3bd6563f65d24a2456509
#
_cell.length_a   1.000
_cell.length_b   1.000
_cell.length_c   1.000
_cell.angle_alpha   90.00
_cell.angle_beta   90.00
_cell.angle_gamma   90.00
#
_symmetry.space_group_name_H-M   'P 1'
#
loop_
_entity.id
_entity.type
_entity.pdbx_description
1 polymer ?
#
loop_
_entity_poly.entity_id
_entity_poly.type
_entity_poly.pdbx_seq_one_letter_code
_entity_poly.pdbx_strand_id
1 'polypeptide(L)'
;MNFLLQFDGVILSEAVFQAKLFAAALVVLALLAAAISLPAHAQESPYIVTYDHYLEEPGSLEVEYFSTFGTQRGGNDFHAFWTEFEYGATAWWTTEFYIDGQTTFGDSTLFTGFRWENRFRLLQREHLINPVLYLEYEQISGADKILKEVEGHDGESDYAVPNALARQEHNHELEFKLLLSSTRNGWNIALNPLAAKNLSGGNPWEFGYALGASRPLALKASANRCNFCPENFIAGVEMYGGLGTRYNFGLPNTSHYLAPVVAWNLPSDWTLRLSPGFGLNDNSHRFLLRWGLSREFSGLGEAISSLFGGRKR
;
A
#
# COMPACT_ATOMS: atom_id res chain seq x y z
N MET A 1 -50.42 20.04 33.71
CA MET A 1 -50.71 19.09 32.61
C MET A 1 -50.10 19.58 31.29
N ASN A 2 -48.83 20.07 31.32
CA ASN A 2 -48.14 20.61 30.12
C ASN A 2 -46.68 20.12 29.95
N PHE A 3 -46.31 18.99 30.57
CA PHE A 3 -44.92 18.49 30.51
C PHE A 3 -44.74 17.24 29.63
N LEU A 4 -45.82 16.64 29.14
CA LEU A 4 -45.78 15.41 28.33
C LEU A 4 -45.78 15.63 26.80
N LEU A 5 -46.11 16.84 26.32
CA LEU A 5 -46.20 17.15 24.88
C LEU A 5 -44.88 17.60 24.25
N GLN A 6 -43.84 17.84 25.04
CA GLN A 6 -42.54 18.32 24.54
C GLN A 6 -41.56 17.20 24.23
N PHE A 7 -41.77 15.97 24.76
CA PHE A 7 -40.91 14.81 24.49
C PHE A 7 -41.23 14.12 23.17
N ASP A 8 -42.47 14.11 22.72
CA ASP A 8 -42.85 13.45 21.46
C ASP A 8 -42.32 14.17 20.21
N GLY A 9 -42.18 15.49 20.26
CA GLY A 9 -41.69 16.29 19.16
C GLY A 9 -40.18 16.12 18.88
N VAL A 10 -39.37 15.89 19.91
CA VAL A 10 -37.92 15.67 19.77
C VAL A 10 -37.63 14.27 19.23
N ILE A 11 -38.34 13.25 19.73
CA ILE A 11 -38.21 11.85 19.27
C ILE A 11 -38.64 11.72 17.83
N LEU A 12 -39.73 12.41 17.42
CA LEU A 12 -40.19 12.42 16.02
C LEU A 12 -39.16 13.10 15.07
N SER A 13 -38.51 14.17 15.55
CA SER A 13 -37.51 14.91 14.77
C SER A 13 -36.23 14.07 14.54
N GLU A 14 -35.78 13.35 15.57
CA GLU A 14 -34.61 12.46 15.45
C GLU A 14 -34.93 11.24 14.55
N ALA A 15 -36.10 10.64 14.68
CA ALA A 15 -36.50 9.52 13.80
C ALA A 15 -36.62 9.96 12.34
N VAL A 16 -37.15 11.14 12.07
CA VAL A 16 -37.22 11.71 10.71
C VAL A 16 -35.83 12.05 10.17
N PHE A 17 -34.93 12.55 11.02
CA PHE A 17 -33.54 12.82 10.62
C PHE A 17 -32.77 11.53 10.30
N GLN A 18 -32.90 10.52 11.13
CA GLN A 18 -32.30 9.20 10.90
C GLN A 18 -32.86 8.53 9.63
N ALA A 19 -34.16 8.65 9.38
CA ALA A 19 -34.79 8.13 8.16
C ALA A 19 -34.29 8.85 6.90
N LYS A 20 -34.03 10.16 6.97
CA LYS A 20 -33.44 10.93 5.85
C LYS A 20 -32.00 10.55 5.61
N LEU A 21 -31.20 10.34 6.65
CA LEU A 21 -29.82 9.86 6.53
C LEU A 21 -29.77 8.47 5.93
N PHE A 22 -30.67 7.57 6.36
CA PHE A 22 -30.76 6.21 5.83
C PHE A 22 -31.22 6.21 4.36
N ALA A 23 -32.18 7.05 4.00
CA ALA A 23 -32.62 7.22 2.62
C ALA A 23 -31.51 7.83 1.74
N ALA A 24 -30.75 8.80 2.22
CA ALA A 24 -29.60 9.36 1.52
C ALA A 24 -28.49 8.32 1.32
N ALA A 25 -28.22 7.50 2.34
CA ALA A 25 -27.24 6.41 2.22
C ALA A 25 -27.70 5.35 1.22
N LEU A 26 -28.99 5.00 1.17
CA LEU A 26 -29.55 4.08 0.17
C LEU A 26 -29.49 4.65 -1.24
N VAL A 27 -29.72 5.95 -1.43
CA VAL A 27 -29.60 6.62 -2.73
C VAL A 27 -28.14 6.61 -3.20
N VAL A 28 -27.19 6.92 -2.31
CA VAL A 28 -25.75 6.84 -2.62
C VAL A 28 -25.35 5.40 -2.96
N LEU A 29 -25.86 4.40 -2.22
CA LEU A 29 -25.58 3.00 -2.50
C LEU A 29 -26.21 2.55 -3.84
N ALA A 30 -27.41 3.02 -4.16
CA ALA A 30 -28.07 2.74 -5.45
C ALA A 30 -27.37 3.42 -6.63
N LEU A 31 -26.86 4.63 -6.47
CA LEU A 31 -26.04 5.32 -7.48
C LEU A 31 -24.69 4.62 -7.70
N LEU A 32 -24.08 4.10 -6.64
CA LEU A 32 -22.89 3.26 -6.73
C LEU A 32 -23.16 1.90 -7.40
N ALA A 33 -24.35 1.30 -7.19
CA ALA A 33 -24.74 0.03 -7.81
C ALA A 33 -25.16 0.19 -9.29
N ALA A 34 -25.58 1.37 -9.73
CA ALA A 34 -26.02 1.64 -11.11
C ALA A 34 -24.86 1.87 -12.11
N ALA A 35 -23.60 1.86 -11.66
CA ALA A 35 -22.42 1.90 -12.53
C ALA A 35 -22.20 0.52 -13.18
N ILE A 36 -22.89 0.31 -14.32
CA ILE A 36 -22.86 -0.92 -15.12
C ILE A 36 -21.45 -1.21 -15.63
N SER A 37 -20.98 -2.44 -15.43
CA SER A 37 -19.68 -3.00 -15.79
C SER A 37 -19.38 -2.93 -17.29
N LEU A 38 -18.24 -2.37 -17.62
CA LEU A 38 -17.57 -2.53 -18.93
C LEU A 38 -16.20 -3.19 -18.66
N PRO A 39 -15.66 -3.96 -19.61
CA PRO A 39 -14.35 -4.58 -19.41
C PRO A 39 -13.32 -3.47 -19.18
N ALA A 40 -12.73 -3.46 -18.00
CA ALA A 40 -11.55 -2.68 -17.68
C ALA A 40 -10.34 -3.47 -18.20
N HIS A 41 -9.41 -2.82 -18.87
CA HIS A 41 -8.06 -3.35 -19.01
C HIS A 41 -7.45 -3.44 -17.61
N ALA A 42 -6.70 -4.49 -17.35
CA ALA A 42 -5.91 -4.56 -16.14
C ALA A 42 -5.00 -3.33 -16.12
N GLN A 43 -5.15 -2.50 -15.11
CA GLN A 43 -4.29 -1.36 -14.83
C GLN A 43 -3.49 -1.73 -13.59
N GLU A 44 -2.26 -1.29 -13.55
CA GLU A 44 -1.41 -1.46 -12.37
C GLU A 44 -2.07 -0.93 -11.10
N SER A 45 -1.73 -1.55 -9.96
CA SER A 45 -2.17 -1.10 -8.65
C SER A 45 -1.70 0.33 -8.39
N PRO A 46 -2.57 1.24 -7.98
CA PRO A 46 -2.17 2.60 -7.63
C PRO A 46 -1.54 2.70 -6.24
N TYR A 47 -1.63 1.66 -5.45
CA TYR A 47 -1.25 1.65 -4.04
C TYR A 47 0.27 1.72 -3.86
N ILE A 48 0.71 2.22 -2.70
CA ILE A 48 2.11 2.28 -2.30
C ILE A 48 2.39 1.34 -1.12
N VAL A 49 1.40 1.12 -0.25
CA VAL A 49 1.54 0.27 0.94
C VAL A 49 0.62 -0.95 0.85
N THR A 50 -0.54 -0.77 0.27
CA THR A 50 -1.52 -1.84 0.12
C THR A 50 -1.22 -2.62 -1.15
N TYR A 51 -1.29 -3.93 -1.08
CA TYR A 51 -1.18 -4.81 -2.24
C TYR A 51 -2.55 -5.31 -2.68
N ASP A 52 -2.76 -5.45 -3.97
CA ASP A 52 -3.88 -6.21 -4.50
C ASP A 52 -3.44 -7.60 -4.97
N HIS A 53 -4.29 -8.31 -5.72
CA HIS A 53 -4.01 -9.68 -6.14
C HIS A 53 -3.31 -9.79 -7.50
N TYR A 54 -3.04 -8.68 -8.16
CA TYR A 54 -2.33 -8.68 -9.41
C TYR A 54 -0.83 -8.92 -9.16
N LEU A 55 -0.26 -9.78 -9.99
CA LEU A 55 1.16 -10.12 -9.97
C LEU A 55 1.76 -9.64 -11.28
N GLU A 56 3.06 -9.44 -11.28
CA GLU A 56 3.82 -9.11 -12.48
C GLU A 56 3.65 -10.17 -13.57
N GLU A 57 3.60 -9.77 -14.84
CA GLU A 57 3.42 -10.69 -15.97
C GLU A 57 4.60 -11.66 -16.09
N PRO A 58 4.35 -12.95 -16.40
CA PRO A 58 5.43 -13.94 -16.51
C PRO A 58 6.51 -13.53 -17.51
N GLY A 59 7.74 -13.41 -17.06
CA GLY A 59 8.90 -13.04 -17.87
C GLY A 59 9.08 -11.52 -18.04
N SER A 60 8.23 -10.69 -17.42
CA SER A 60 8.42 -9.24 -17.31
C SER A 60 9.24 -8.86 -16.09
N LEU A 61 9.91 -7.74 -16.18
CA LEU A 61 10.62 -7.09 -15.08
C LEU A 61 10.09 -5.67 -14.95
N GLU A 62 9.56 -5.31 -13.79
CA GLU A 62 9.32 -3.92 -13.44
C GLU A 62 10.50 -3.39 -12.62
N VAL A 63 10.90 -2.17 -12.90
CA VAL A 63 11.89 -1.43 -12.10
C VAL A 63 11.20 -0.20 -11.56
N GLU A 64 11.14 -0.09 -10.23
CA GLU A 64 10.52 1.02 -9.53
C GLU A 64 11.55 1.82 -8.72
N TYR A 65 11.34 3.11 -8.64
CA TYR A 65 11.99 4.00 -7.70
C TYR A 65 10.94 4.72 -6.88
N PHE A 66 11.01 4.55 -5.58
CA PHE A 66 10.16 5.25 -4.62
C PHE A 66 10.95 6.26 -3.80
N SER A 67 10.25 7.31 -3.41
CA SER A 67 10.75 8.40 -2.59
C SER A 67 9.68 8.85 -1.61
N THR A 68 10.04 8.92 -0.34
CA THR A 68 9.17 9.37 0.74
C THR A 68 9.84 10.50 1.51
N PHE A 69 9.27 11.68 1.47
CA PHE A 69 9.61 12.77 2.39
C PHE A 69 8.71 12.69 3.61
N GLY A 70 9.30 12.59 4.80
CA GLY A 70 8.58 12.45 6.05
C GLY A 70 8.88 13.57 7.04
N THR A 71 7.82 14.07 7.70
CA THR A 71 7.94 15.03 8.82
C THR A 71 7.59 14.34 10.12
N GLN A 72 8.48 14.44 11.10
CA GLN A 72 8.33 13.76 12.39
C GLN A 72 7.77 14.67 13.48
N ARG A 73 7.28 14.03 14.56
CA ARG A 73 6.79 14.70 15.78
C ARG A 73 7.85 14.68 16.87
N GLY A 74 9.03 15.15 16.72
CA GLY A 74 10.04 15.14 17.78
C GLY A 74 11.42 14.69 17.33
N GLY A 75 11.57 14.38 16.06
CA GLY A 75 12.84 14.05 15.42
C GLY A 75 13.11 14.94 14.21
N ASN A 76 14.20 14.67 13.53
CA ASN A 76 14.53 15.34 12.28
C ASN A 76 13.67 14.80 11.14
N ASP A 77 13.24 15.66 10.24
CA ASP A 77 12.59 15.25 9.01
C ASP A 77 13.53 14.38 8.18
N PHE A 78 12.97 13.55 7.33
CA PHE A 78 13.76 12.60 6.55
C PHE A 78 13.27 12.46 5.11
N HIS A 79 14.15 11.91 4.28
CA HIS A 79 13.87 11.47 2.93
C HIS A 79 14.32 10.00 2.79
N ALA A 80 13.38 9.07 2.80
CA ALA A 80 13.63 7.67 2.52
C ALA A 80 13.42 7.41 1.01
N PHE A 81 14.19 6.50 0.46
CA PHE A 81 14.08 6.10 -0.93
C PHE A 81 14.49 4.65 -1.10
N TRP A 82 13.88 3.98 -2.09
CA TRP A 82 14.28 2.64 -2.48
C TRP A 82 14.18 2.44 -3.99
N THR A 83 14.94 1.47 -4.47
CA THR A 83 14.82 0.93 -5.80
C THR A 83 14.39 -0.52 -5.69
N GLU A 84 13.38 -0.87 -6.45
CA GLU A 84 12.75 -2.16 -6.48
C GLU A 84 12.89 -2.79 -7.86
N PHE A 85 13.07 -4.11 -7.87
CA PHE A 85 13.14 -4.95 -9.06
C PHE A 85 12.11 -6.06 -8.88
N GLU A 86 10.97 -5.93 -9.53
CA GLU A 86 9.89 -6.92 -9.50
C GLU A 86 9.96 -7.81 -10.74
N TYR A 87 10.03 -9.11 -10.57
CA TYR A 87 10.10 -10.07 -11.68
C TYR A 87 8.97 -11.09 -11.61
N GLY A 88 8.18 -11.16 -12.67
CA GLY A 88 7.17 -12.18 -12.88
C GLY A 88 7.80 -13.53 -13.23
N ALA A 89 8.07 -14.37 -12.23
CA ALA A 89 8.70 -15.66 -12.45
C ALA A 89 7.75 -16.66 -13.11
N THR A 90 6.47 -16.66 -12.73
CA THR A 90 5.40 -17.47 -13.32
C THR A 90 4.05 -16.74 -13.17
N ALA A 91 2.98 -17.23 -13.77
CA ALA A 91 1.63 -16.68 -13.62
C ALA A 91 1.07 -16.72 -12.17
N TRP A 92 1.75 -17.39 -11.26
CA TRP A 92 1.34 -17.56 -9.86
C TRP A 92 2.41 -17.15 -8.84
N TRP A 93 3.58 -16.68 -9.29
CA TRP A 93 4.71 -16.28 -8.46
C TRP A 93 5.43 -15.08 -9.04
N THR A 94 5.52 -14.03 -8.25
CA THR A 94 6.35 -12.85 -8.45
C THR A 94 7.38 -12.77 -7.34
N THR A 95 8.59 -12.34 -7.66
CA THR A 95 9.67 -12.11 -6.69
C THR A 95 10.24 -10.71 -6.88
N GLU A 96 10.53 -10.04 -5.77
CA GLU A 96 10.95 -8.64 -5.73
C GLU A 96 12.19 -8.49 -4.87
N PHE A 97 13.06 -7.58 -5.27
CA PHE A 97 14.25 -7.23 -4.51
C PHE A 97 14.37 -5.72 -4.36
N TYR A 98 14.56 -5.26 -3.14
CA TYR A 98 14.62 -3.85 -2.78
C TYR A 98 16.00 -3.46 -2.28
N ILE A 99 16.40 -2.23 -2.58
CA ILE A 99 17.61 -1.57 -2.07
C ILE A 99 17.16 -0.27 -1.42
N ASP A 100 17.30 -0.17 -0.10
CA ASP A 100 16.74 0.90 0.72
C ASP A 100 17.83 1.88 1.18
N GLY A 101 17.48 3.14 1.21
CA GLY A 101 18.36 4.20 1.68
C GLY A 101 17.58 5.37 2.27
N GLN A 102 18.26 6.18 3.08
CA GLN A 102 17.64 7.31 3.76
C GLN A 102 18.61 8.44 4.01
N THR A 103 18.11 9.66 3.91
CA THR A 103 18.71 10.89 4.41
C THR A 103 17.89 11.40 5.58
N THR A 104 18.46 11.50 6.76
CA THR A 104 17.87 12.21 7.90
C THR A 104 18.45 13.61 7.94
N PHE A 105 17.59 14.65 7.83
CA PHE A 105 18.05 16.04 7.73
C PHE A 105 18.74 16.49 9.02
N GLY A 106 19.90 17.10 8.86
CA GLY A 106 20.71 17.50 10.01
C GLY A 106 21.51 16.38 10.66
N ASP A 107 21.46 15.18 10.10
CA ASP A 107 22.23 14.02 10.56
C ASP A 107 23.06 13.43 9.40
N SER A 108 22.61 12.42 8.69
CA SER A 108 23.41 11.72 7.68
C SER A 108 22.53 11.06 6.60
N THR A 109 23.18 10.70 5.49
CA THR A 109 22.62 9.82 4.46
C THR A 109 23.29 8.45 4.57
N LEU A 110 22.48 7.38 4.52
CA LEU A 110 22.98 6.02 4.63
C LEU A 110 22.14 5.03 3.81
N PHE A 111 22.78 3.93 3.46
CA PHE A 111 22.07 2.73 3.04
C PHE A 111 21.42 2.11 4.28
N THR A 112 20.12 1.85 4.22
CA THR A 112 19.37 1.29 5.36
C THR A 112 19.25 -0.23 5.28
N GLY A 113 19.19 -0.81 4.08
CA GLY A 113 19.14 -2.26 3.97
C GLY A 113 18.65 -2.76 2.63
N PHE A 114 18.25 -4.00 2.63
CA PHE A 114 17.62 -4.66 1.49
C PHE A 114 16.48 -5.55 1.97
N ARG A 115 15.54 -5.82 1.05
CA ARG A 115 14.39 -6.69 1.28
C ARG A 115 14.25 -7.65 0.11
N TRP A 116 13.73 -8.83 0.38
CA TRP A 116 13.42 -9.84 -0.63
C TRP A 116 12.02 -10.37 -0.41
N GLU A 117 11.14 -10.00 -1.30
CA GLU A 117 9.72 -10.29 -1.28
C GLU A 117 9.35 -11.39 -2.26
N ASN A 118 8.34 -12.18 -1.93
CA ASN A 118 7.75 -13.18 -2.79
C ASN A 118 6.24 -13.20 -2.63
N ARG A 119 5.52 -13.12 -3.73
CA ARG A 119 4.05 -13.19 -3.77
C ARG A 119 3.59 -14.42 -4.53
N PHE A 120 2.67 -15.17 -3.93
CA PHE A 120 2.14 -16.42 -4.48
C PHE A 120 0.64 -16.37 -4.60
N ARG A 121 0.13 -16.34 -5.84
CA ARG A 121 -1.30 -16.42 -6.14
C ARG A 121 -1.83 -17.81 -5.82
N LEU A 122 -2.88 -17.89 -5.01
CA LEU A 122 -3.48 -19.16 -4.59
C LEU A 122 -4.55 -19.67 -5.57
N LEU A 123 -5.17 -18.79 -6.34
CA LEU A 123 -6.24 -19.13 -7.29
C LEU A 123 -5.81 -18.79 -8.71
N GLN A 124 -5.97 -19.73 -9.63
CA GLN A 124 -5.60 -19.55 -11.04
C GLN A 124 -6.57 -18.67 -11.83
N ARG A 125 -7.80 -18.52 -11.34
CA ARG A 125 -8.83 -17.69 -11.96
C ARG A 125 -9.27 -16.64 -10.99
N GLU A 126 -9.77 -15.53 -11.52
CA GLU A 126 -10.32 -14.46 -10.72
C GLU A 126 -11.64 -14.86 -10.09
N HIS A 127 -11.78 -14.55 -8.81
CA HIS A 127 -12.95 -14.80 -7.97
C HIS A 127 -13.41 -13.49 -7.32
N LEU A 128 -14.48 -13.55 -6.51
CA LEU A 128 -14.93 -12.39 -5.75
C LEU A 128 -13.85 -11.90 -4.77
N ILE A 129 -13.10 -12.83 -4.17
CA ILE A 129 -11.94 -12.53 -3.33
C ILE A 129 -10.78 -13.37 -3.87
N ASN A 130 -9.65 -12.72 -4.11
CA ASN A 130 -8.46 -13.32 -4.70
C ASN A 130 -7.33 -13.30 -3.69
N PRO A 131 -7.07 -14.40 -2.99
CA PRO A 131 -6.01 -14.49 -2.01
C PRO A 131 -4.65 -14.68 -2.67
N VAL A 132 -3.66 -13.90 -2.18
CA VAL A 132 -2.24 -14.05 -2.49
C VAL A 132 -1.48 -14.16 -1.17
N LEU A 133 -0.56 -15.11 -1.08
CA LEU A 133 0.37 -15.19 0.04
C LEU A 133 1.58 -14.31 -0.27
N TYR A 134 2.00 -13.56 0.71
CA TYR A 134 3.15 -12.68 0.70
C TYR A 134 4.12 -13.13 1.77
N LEU A 135 5.39 -13.22 1.41
CA LEU A 135 6.51 -13.53 2.30
C LEU A 135 7.66 -12.60 1.95
N GLU A 136 8.13 -11.83 2.91
CA GLU A 136 9.29 -10.96 2.79
C GLU A 136 10.33 -11.28 3.85
N TYR A 137 11.59 -11.24 3.46
CA TYR A 137 12.73 -11.20 4.34
C TYR A 137 13.39 -9.83 4.25
N GLU A 138 13.61 -9.22 5.40
CA GLU A 138 14.22 -7.91 5.53
C GLU A 138 15.52 -7.99 6.30
N GLN A 139 16.51 -7.27 5.80
CA GLN A 139 17.72 -6.96 6.57
C GLN A 139 17.87 -5.44 6.61
N ILE A 140 17.37 -4.84 7.67
CA ILE A 140 17.17 -3.41 7.78
C ILE A 140 17.90 -2.86 9.01
N SER A 141 18.51 -1.71 8.83
CA SER A 141 19.11 -0.92 9.91
C SER A 141 18.03 -0.28 10.78
N GLY A 142 18.22 -0.24 12.10
CA GLY A 142 17.35 0.50 13.01
C GLY A 142 17.29 2.03 12.75
N ALA A 143 18.13 2.54 11.85
CA ALA A 143 18.05 3.93 11.38
C ALA A 143 16.95 4.15 10.33
N ASP A 144 16.35 3.11 9.77
CA ASP A 144 15.22 3.24 8.86
C ASP A 144 14.00 3.81 9.58
N LYS A 145 13.30 4.75 8.95
CA LYS A 145 12.19 5.47 9.56
C LYS A 145 10.85 5.20 8.89
N ILE A 146 10.83 4.34 7.87
CA ILE A 146 9.64 4.16 7.06
C ILE A 146 9.08 2.74 7.06
N LEU A 147 9.90 1.73 7.17
CA LEU A 147 9.46 0.34 7.03
C LEU A 147 8.49 -0.09 8.13
N LYS A 148 8.74 0.32 9.36
CA LYS A 148 7.88 -0.02 10.50
C LYS A 148 6.53 0.72 10.53
N GLU A 149 6.21 1.56 9.57
CA GLU A 149 4.95 2.31 9.62
C GLU A 149 3.70 1.43 9.44
N VAL A 150 3.81 0.33 8.71
CA VAL A 150 2.70 -0.61 8.49
C VAL A 150 2.53 -1.54 9.69
N GLU A 151 3.62 -1.95 10.32
CA GLU A 151 3.59 -2.73 11.55
C GLU A 151 3.19 -1.89 12.76
N GLY A 152 3.44 -0.60 12.66
CA GLY A 152 3.12 0.40 13.66
C GLY A 152 4.18 0.58 14.73
N HIS A 153 4.59 1.81 14.92
CA HIS A 153 5.51 2.19 15.98
C HIS A 153 4.80 2.39 17.31
N ASP A 154 5.52 2.15 18.40
CA ASP A 154 5.05 2.33 19.76
C ASP A 154 5.49 3.65 20.41
N GLY A 155 6.13 4.57 19.66
CA GLY A 155 6.47 5.87 20.22
C GLY A 155 7.47 6.74 19.46
N GLU A 156 7.55 7.99 19.87
CA GLU A 156 8.40 9.01 19.29
C GLU A 156 9.92 8.80 19.50
N SER A 157 10.31 7.92 20.45
CA SER A 157 11.70 7.75 20.86
C SER A 157 12.60 7.24 19.74
N ASP A 158 12.08 6.36 18.89
CA ASP A 158 12.86 5.72 17.82
C ASP A 158 13.18 6.71 16.70
N TYR A 159 12.32 7.69 16.49
CA TYR A 159 12.53 8.73 15.46
C TYR A 159 13.59 9.75 15.82
N ALA A 160 13.80 9.99 17.11
CA ALA A 160 14.74 10.98 17.62
C ALA A 160 16.17 10.44 17.78
N VAL A 161 16.36 9.11 17.69
CA VAL A 161 17.68 8.50 17.83
C VAL A 161 18.57 8.90 16.64
N PRO A 162 19.78 9.45 16.88
CA PRO A 162 20.73 9.78 15.81
C PRO A 162 21.11 8.54 15.00
N ASN A 163 21.26 8.70 13.69
CA ASN A 163 21.58 7.61 12.76
C ASN A 163 22.85 6.85 13.17
N ALA A 164 23.86 7.53 13.73
CA ALA A 164 25.09 6.90 14.19
C ALA A 164 24.88 5.86 15.29
N LEU A 165 23.82 5.99 16.09
CA LEU A 165 23.44 5.03 17.12
C LEU A 165 22.41 4.02 16.58
N ALA A 166 21.35 4.51 15.92
CA ALA A 166 20.27 3.67 15.40
C ALA A 166 20.79 2.61 14.40
N ARG A 167 21.77 2.97 13.56
CA ARG A 167 22.39 2.03 12.59
C ARG A 167 23.17 0.87 13.21
N GLN A 168 23.42 0.87 14.52
CA GLN A 168 24.08 -0.24 15.21
C GLN A 168 23.10 -1.40 15.45
N GLU A 169 21.82 -1.13 15.42
CA GLU A 169 20.77 -2.13 15.41
C GLU A 169 20.56 -2.63 13.97
N HIS A 170 20.60 -3.94 13.80
CA HIS A 170 20.32 -4.62 12.54
C HIS A 170 19.16 -5.58 12.77
N ASN A 171 18.05 -5.30 12.11
CA ASN A 171 16.88 -6.14 12.14
C ASN A 171 16.94 -7.16 11.01
N HIS A 172 16.73 -8.42 11.35
CA HIS A 172 16.47 -9.50 10.43
C HIS A 172 15.02 -9.91 10.63
N GLU A 173 14.17 -9.59 9.69
CA GLU A 173 12.74 -9.76 9.88
C GLU A 173 12.14 -10.66 8.82
N LEU A 174 11.12 -11.42 9.22
CA LEU A 174 10.23 -12.12 8.31
C LEU A 174 8.85 -11.50 8.44
N GLU A 175 8.35 -10.97 7.34
CA GLU A 175 7.01 -10.47 7.22
C GLU A 175 6.13 -11.41 6.40
N PHE A 176 4.91 -11.62 6.88
CA PHE A 176 3.87 -12.41 6.23
C PHE A 176 2.64 -11.54 6.04
N LYS A 177 2.13 -11.48 4.82
CA LYS A 177 0.81 -10.86 4.53
C LYS A 177 -0.12 -11.88 3.86
N LEU A 178 -1.40 -11.76 4.14
CA LEU A 178 -2.44 -12.37 3.33
C LEU A 178 -3.12 -11.27 2.54
N LEU A 179 -2.79 -11.17 1.26
CA LEU A 179 -3.38 -10.16 0.38
C LEU A 179 -4.74 -10.66 -0.07
N LEU A 180 -5.78 -9.95 0.29
CA LEU A 180 -7.17 -10.24 -0.07
C LEU A 180 -7.70 -9.07 -0.88
N SER A 181 -8.00 -9.27 -2.15
CA SER A 181 -8.57 -8.18 -2.95
C SER A 181 -9.62 -8.65 -3.93
N SER A 182 -10.39 -7.68 -4.39
CA SER A 182 -11.50 -7.86 -5.33
C SER A 182 -11.55 -6.68 -6.28
N THR A 183 -11.60 -6.95 -7.58
CA THR A 183 -11.82 -5.92 -8.59
C THR A 183 -13.19 -6.14 -9.22
N ARG A 184 -14.10 -5.19 -9.03
CA ARG A 184 -15.46 -5.26 -9.58
C ARG A 184 -16.02 -3.91 -9.96
N ASN A 185 -16.58 -3.81 -11.16
CA ASN A 185 -17.15 -2.55 -11.69
C ASN A 185 -16.17 -1.37 -11.68
N GLY A 186 -14.88 -1.67 -11.89
CA GLY A 186 -13.79 -0.70 -11.84
C GLY A 186 -13.32 -0.35 -10.43
N TRP A 187 -13.99 -0.78 -9.38
CA TRP A 187 -13.47 -0.66 -8.01
C TRP A 187 -12.52 -1.81 -7.70
N ASN A 188 -11.34 -1.48 -7.23
CA ASN A 188 -10.43 -2.40 -6.54
C ASN A 188 -10.53 -2.13 -5.05
N ILE A 189 -10.75 -3.18 -4.26
CA ILE A 189 -10.74 -3.12 -2.79
C ILE A 189 -9.78 -4.19 -2.31
N ALA A 190 -8.86 -3.81 -1.45
CA ALA A 190 -7.83 -4.67 -0.91
C ALA A 190 -7.77 -4.60 0.63
N LEU A 191 -7.42 -5.72 1.25
CA LEU A 191 -7.17 -5.88 2.68
C LEU A 191 -5.94 -6.76 2.85
N ASN A 192 -4.93 -6.27 3.55
CA ASN A 192 -3.70 -6.99 3.83
C ASN A 192 -3.46 -7.06 5.36
N PRO A 193 -3.99 -8.05 6.08
CA PRO A 193 -3.50 -8.34 7.41
C PRO A 193 -2.06 -8.85 7.32
N LEU A 194 -1.22 -8.38 8.22
CA LEU A 194 0.19 -8.75 8.28
C LEU A 194 0.62 -9.22 9.66
N ALA A 195 1.67 -10.03 9.68
CA ALA A 195 2.37 -10.47 10.85
C ALA A 195 3.87 -10.48 10.58
N ALA A 196 4.64 -9.81 11.43
CA ALA A 196 6.07 -9.68 11.31
C ALA A 196 6.79 -10.31 12.50
N LYS A 197 8.01 -10.77 12.29
CA LYS A 197 8.85 -11.42 13.30
C LYS A 197 10.29 -11.04 13.11
N ASN A 198 10.82 -10.22 14.03
CA ASN A 198 12.24 -9.98 14.11
C ASN A 198 12.96 -11.22 14.61
N LEU A 199 13.92 -11.71 13.83
CA LEU A 199 14.72 -12.92 14.11
C LEU A 199 15.97 -12.60 14.93
N SER A 200 16.40 -11.34 15.00
CA SER A 200 17.63 -10.91 15.68
C SER A 200 17.52 -10.90 17.20
N GLY A 201 16.34 -11.00 17.77
CA GLY A 201 16.10 -10.90 19.19
C GLY A 201 14.93 -11.74 19.70
N GLY A 202 14.63 -11.63 20.99
CA GLY A 202 13.48 -12.24 21.61
C GLY A 202 12.15 -11.50 21.36
N ASN A 203 12.10 -10.60 20.39
CA ASN A 203 10.96 -9.74 20.11
C ASN A 203 9.69 -10.57 19.85
N PRO A 204 8.52 -10.12 20.31
CA PRO A 204 7.27 -10.80 20.03
C PRO A 204 6.92 -10.70 18.52
N TRP A 205 5.91 -11.47 18.11
CA TRP A 205 5.23 -11.22 16.84
C TRP A 205 4.56 -9.85 16.89
N GLU A 206 4.68 -9.11 15.82
CA GLU A 206 4.05 -7.83 15.57
C GLU A 206 2.98 -8.01 14.49
N PHE A 207 1.92 -7.21 14.57
CA PHE A 207 0.78 -7.31 13.67
C PHE A 207 0.43 -5.94 13.14
N GLY A 208 -0.05 -5.92 11.89
CA GLY A 208 -0.49 -4.71 11.24
C GLY A 208 -1.56 -4.99 10.20
N TYR A 209 -1.94 -3.94 9.51
CA TYR A 209 -2.92 -4.00 8.43
C TYR A 209 -2.67 -2.93 7.38
N ALA A 210 -3.02 -3.23 6.13
CA ALA A 210 -3.22 -2.23 5.10
C ALA A 210 -4.56 -2.46 4.40
N LEU A 211 -5.24 -1.37 4.10
CA LEU A 211 -6.54 -1.32 3.42
C LEU A 211 -6.42 -0.38 2.23
N GLY A 212 -6.96 -0.76 1.09
CA GLY A 212 -6.99 0.08 -0.10
C GLY A 212 -8.35 0.05 -0.78
N ALA A 213 -8.75 1.18 -1.34
CA ALA A 213 -9.88 1.28 -2.25
C ALA A 213 -9.53 2.24 -3.38
N SER A 214 -9.64 1.80 -4.63
CA SER A 214 -9.27 2.60 -5.79
C SER A 214 -10.20 2.38 -6.97
N ARG A 215 -10.14 3.30 -7.92
CA ARG A 215 -10.91 3.23 -9.17
C ARG A 215 -10.23 4.05 -10.27
N PRO A 216 -10.21 3.55 -11.53
CA PRO A 216 -9.91 4.38 -12.70
C PRO A 216 -10.87 5.55 -12.82
N LEU A 217 -10.39 6.73 -13.21
CA LEU A 217 -11.24 7.92 -13.42
C LEU A 217 -12.19 7.74 -14.60
N ALA A 218 -11.84 6.90 -15.57
CA ALA A 218 -12.75 6.46 -16.62
C ALA A 218 -12.60 4.96 -16.87
N LEU A 219 -13.72 4.27 -17.12
CA LEU A 219 -13.77 2.84 -17.43
C LEU A 219 -13.79 2.55 -18.94
N LYS A 220 -13.84 3.58 -19.76
CA LYS A 220 -13.84 3.48 -21.22
C LYS A 220 -12.61 4.20 -21.74
N ALA A 221 -11.93 3.56 -22.68
CA ALA A 221 -10.86 4.20 -23.42
C ALA A 221 -11.41 5.34 -24.30
N SER A 222 -10.66 6.43 -24.35
CA SER A 222 -10.93 7.55 -25.26
C SER A 222 -10.72 7.11 -26.70
N ALA A 223 -11.47 7.72 -27.62
CA ALA A 223 -11.37 7.42 -29.05
C ALA A 223 -9.96 7.72 -29.63
N ASN A 224 -9.29 8.70 -29.05
CA ASN A 224 -7.91 9.06 -29.39
C ASN A 224 -7.03 8.85 -28.15
N ARG A 225 -5.93 8.13 -28.30
CA ARG A 225 -4.93 7.98 -27.24
C ARG A 225 -4.33 9.33 -26.86
N CYS A 226 -4.27 9.65 -25.59
CA CYS A 226 -3.63 10.85 -25.06
C CYS A 226 -2.99 10.56 -23.71
N ASN A 227 -1.92 11.26 -23.36
CA ASN A 227 -1.21 11.06 -22.09
C ASN A 227 -2.07 11.45 -20.87
N PHE A 228 -2.93 12.46 -21.02
CA PHE A 228 -3.80 12.98 -19.96
C PHE A 228 -5.27 12.55 -20.12
N CYS A 229 -5.52 11.43 -20.80
CA CYS A 229 -6.85 10.86 -20.86
C CYS A 229 -7.26 10.33 -19.46
N PRO A 230 -8.54 10.51 -19.04
CA PRO A 230 -8.98 10.09 -17.71
C PRO A 230 -8.77 8.61 -17.40
N GLU A 231 -8.82 7.75 -18.42
CA GLU A 231 -8.58 6.32 -18.28
C GLU A 231 -7.15 5.96 -17.85
N ASN A 232 -6.20 6.88 -18.04
CA ASN A 232 -4.81 6.70 -17.61
C ASN A 232 -4.61 7.02 -16.13
N PHE A 233 -5.64 7.52 -15.45
CA PHE A 233 -5.55 7.87 -14.03
C PHE A 233 -6.39 6.93 -13.17
N ILE A 234 -5.79 6.47 -12.08
CA ILE A 234 -6.48 5.76 -11.01
C ILE A 234 -6.38 6.62 -9.75
N ALA A 235 -7.50 6.85 -9.09
CA ALA A 235 -7.54 7.50 -7.80
C ALA A 235 -7.99 6.51 -6.72
N GLY A 236 -7.44 6.65 -5.54
CA GLY A 236 -7.73 5.77 -4.43
C GLY A 236 -7.42 6.38 -3.07
N VAL A 237 -7.56 5.55 -2.06
CA VAL A 237 -7.18 5.85 -0.69
C VAL A 237 -6.65 4.59 -0.05
N GLU A 238 -5.62 4.74 0.76
CA GLU A 238 -5.08 3.69 1.62
C GLU A 238 -5.27 4.09 3.09
N MET A 239 -5.44 3.10 3.94
CA MET A 239 -5.37 3.24 5.40
C MET A 239 -4.53 2.08 5.93
N TYR A 240 -3.49 2.37 6.68
CA TYR A 240 -2.57 1.35 7.18
C TYR A 240 -2.01 1.73 8.54
N GLY A 241 -1.47 0.73 9.25
CA GLY A 241 -0.85 0.89 10.55
C GLY A 241 -0.76 -0.40 11.34
N GLY A 242 -0.20 -0.30 12.53
CA GLY A 242 0.02 -1.42 13.41
C GLY A 242 -1.20 -1.86 14.21
N LEU A 243 -1.16 -3.08 14.67
CA LEU A 243 -2.09 -3.66 15.63
C LEU A 243 -1.37 -4.08 16.92
N GLY A 244 -0.08 -3.73 17.04
CA GLY A 244 0.74 -4.08 18.19
C GLY A 244 1.25 -5.52 18.19
N THR A 245 1.68 -5.97 19.35
CA THR A 245 2.30 -7.27 19.49
C THR A 245 1.29 -8.32 19.99
N ARG A 246 1.68 -9.59 19.96
CA ARG A 246 0.87 -10.67 20.55
C ARG A 246 0.58 -10.51 22.06
N TYR A 247 1.34 -9.66 22.76
CA TYR A 247 1.14 -9.40 24.19
C TYR A 247 0.37 -8.12 24.46
N ASN A 248 0.38 -7.18 23.51
CA ASN A 248 -0.30 -5.91 23.61
C ASN A 248 -0.95 -5.60 22.25
N PHE A 249 -2.02 -6.32 21.94
CA PHE A 249 -2.75 -6.19 20.69
C PHE A 249 -3.78 -5.08 20.78
N GLY A 250 -3.72 -4.11 19.86
CA GLY A 250 -4.69 -3.02 19.77
C GLY A 250 -4.16 -1.80 19.01
N LEU A 251 -5.05 -0.90 18.65
CA LEU A 251 -4.76 0.31 17.89
C LEU A 251 -4.07 1.45 18.69
N PRO A 252 -4.30 1.63 20.00
CA PRO A 252 -3.95 2.89 20.68
C PRO A 252 -2.46 3.21 20.76
N ASN A 253 -1.59 2.19 20.71
CA ASN A 253 -0.15 2.33 20.90
C ASN A 253 0.66 2.17 19.62
N THR A 254 0.00 2.23 18.48
CA THR A 254 0.64 2.01 17.18
C THR A 254 0.37 3.18 16.24
N SER A 255 1.20 3.34 15.23
CA SER A 255 1.01 4.36 14.19
C SER A 255 -0.10 3.99 13.22
N HIS A 256 -0.82 4.99 12.72
CA HIS A 256 -1.89 4.84 11.73
C HIS A 256 -1.86 5.99 10.74
N TYR A 257 -2.13 5.69 9.49
CA TYR A 257 -2.09 6.66 8.40
C TYR A 257 -3.32 6.57 7.51
N LEU A 258 -3.73 7.72 6.97
CA LEU A 258 -4.67 7.83 5.87
C LEU A 258 -3.95 8.48 4.69
N ALA A 259 -3.96 7.84 3.54
CA ALA A 259 -3.17 8.24 2.39
C ALA A 259 -4.00 8.21 1.10
N PRO A 260 -4.56 9.33 0.62
CA PRO A 260 -5.05 9.42 -0.74
C PRO A 260 -3.94 9.09 -1.74
N VAL A 261 -4.28 8.38 -2.81
CA VAL A 261 -3.30 7.98 -3.83
C VAL A 261 -3.84 8.24 -5.24
N VAL A 262 -2.95 8.64 -6.12
CA VAL A 262 -3.21 8.78 -7.55
C VAL A 262 -2.08 8.10 -8.30
N ALA A 263 -2.44 7.20 -9.23
CA ALA A 263 -1.52 6.66 -10.23
C ALA A 263 -1.85 7.24 -11.61
N TRP A 264 -0.81 7.51 -12.36
CA TRP A 264 -0.86 7.95 -13.75
C TRP A 264 -0.09 6.97 -14.62
N ASN A 265 -0.83 6.14 -15.34
CA ASN A 265 -0.29 5.18 -16.28
C ASN A 265 -0.01 5.88 -17.61
N LEU A 266 1.25 6.04 -17.92
CA LEU A 266 1.71 6.70 -19.15
C LEU A 266 1.80 5.68 -20.30
N PRO A 267 1.59 6.09 -21.53
CA PRO A 267 1.99 5.28 -22.66
C PRO A 267 3.48 4.93 -22.60
N SER A 268 3.86 3.74 -23.02
CA SER A 268 5.23 3.21 -22.97
C SER A 268 5.63 2.61 -21.60
N ASP A 269 4.65 2.03 -20.90
CA ASP A 269 4.85 1.19 -19.72
C ASP A 269 5.53 1.93 -18.55
N TRP A 270 5.25 3.22 -18.40
CA TRP A 270 5.63 4.02 -17.25
C TRP A 270 4.43 4.30 -16.37
N THR A 271 4.62 4.16 -15.06
CA THR A 271 3.63 4.55 -14.05
C THR A 271 4.22 5.54 -13.06
N LEU A 272 3.52 6.64 -12.83
CA LEU A 272 3.83 7.61 -11.77
C LEU A 272 2.77 7.50 -10.69
N ARG A 273 3.20 7.28 -9.44
CA ARG A 273 2.34 7.22 -8.25
C ARG A 273 2.62 8.41 -7.35
N LEU A 274 1.58 8.98 -6.73
CA LEU A 274 1.69 10.08 -5.77
C LEU A 274 0.71 9.86 -4.62
N SER A 275 1.20 9.94 -3.39
CA SER A 275 0.38 9.73 -2.19
C SER A 275 0.86 10.62 -1.03
N PRO A 276 0.08 11.63 -0.63
CA PRO A 276 0.24 12.30 0.65
C PRO A 276 -0.35 11.44 1.77
N GLY A 277 0.46 11.03 2.74
CA GLY A 277 0.06 10.27 3.92
C GLY A 277 -0.07 11.17 5.15
N PHE A 278 -1.18 11.05 5.87
CA PHE A 278 -1.48 11.83 7.08
C PHE A 278 -1.49 10.91 8.29
N GLY A 279 -0.62 11.18 9.26
CA GLY A 279 -0.62 10.47 10.54
C GLY A 279 -1.87 10.79 11.36
N LEU A 280 -2.55 9.75 11.82
CA LEU A 280 -3.84 9.85 12.49
C LEU A 280 -3.71 9.99 14.02
N ASN A 281 -2.55 9.71 14.59
CA ASN A 281 -2.27 9.79 16.02
C ASN A 281 -0.83 10.26 16.29
N ASP A 282 -0.47 10.39 17.56
CA ASP A 282 0.84 10.91 17.96
C ASP A 282 1.98 9.89 17.77
N ASN A 283 1.68 8.60 17.59
CA ASN A 283 2.66 7.58 17.26
C ASN A 283 3.02 7.56 15.76
N SER A 284 2.31 8.34 14.94
CA SER A 284 2.53 8.41 13.50
C SER A 284 3.46 9.56 13.14
N HIS A 285 4.20 9.43 12.05
CA HIS A 285 4.77 10.61 11.40
C HIS A 285 3.66 11.62 11.12
N ARG A 286 3.96 12.91 11.22
CA ARG A 286 2.94 13.93 11.01
C ARG A 286 2.41 13.92 9.59
N PHE A 287 3.32 13.80 8.63
CA PHE A 287 3.02 13.83 7.20
C PHE A 287 4.09 13.09 6.42
N LEU A 288 3.65 12.34 5.43
CA LEU A 288 4.48 11.63 4.47
C LEU A 288 4.08 12.07 3.06
N LEU A 289 5.03 12.54 2.26
CA LEU A 289 4.79 12.75 0.84
C LEU A 289 5.54 11.67 0.07
N ARG A 290 4.79 10.77 -0.54
CA ARG A 290 5.32 9.65 -1.32
C ARG A 290 5.09 9.84 -2.80
N TRP A 291 6.08 9.48 -3.58
CA TRP A 291 5.93 9.31 -5.01
C TRP A 291 6.77 8.13 -5.49
N GLY A 292 6.28 7.46 -6.52
CA GLY A 292 6.98 6.36 -7.17
C GLY A 292 6.94 6.53 -8.68
N LEU A 293 8.00 6.10 -9.33
CA LEU A 293 8.10 6.02 -10.78
C LEU A 293 8.55 4.61 -11.15
N SER A 294 7.73 3.92 -11.91
CA SER A 294 8.02 2.57 -12.36
C SER A 294 8.04 2.45 -13.88
N ARG A 295 8.71 1.42 -14.36
CA ARG A 295 8.70 1.00 -15.75
C ARG A 295 8.73 -0.50 -15.88
N GLU A 296 7.78 -1.04 -16.61
CA GLU A 296 7.75 -2.44 -17.00
C GLU A 296 8.60 -2.71 -18.27
N PHE A 297 9.32 -3.82 -18.26
CA PHE A 297 10.11 -4.35 -19.38
C PHE A 297 9.60 -5.74 -19.73
N SER A 298 8.62 -5.81 -20.63
CA SER A 298 8.02 -7.06 -21.08
C SER A 298 9.02 -7.90 -21.87
N GLY A 299 8.89 -9.23 -21.76
CA GLY A 299 9.66 -10.19 -22.56
C GLY A 299 11.14 -10.34 -22.17
N LEU A 300 11.56 -9.87 -21.00
CA LEU A 300 12.93 -10.03 -20.51
C LEU A 300 13.29 -11.52 -20.39
N GLY A 301 12.37 -12.37 -19.96
CA GLY A 301 12.56 -13.82 -19.87
C GLY A 301 12.89 -14.47 -21.21
N GLU A 302 12.26 -14.03 -22.29
CA GLU A 302 12.56 -14.50 -23.65
C GLU A 302 13.94 -14.01 -24.12
N ALA A 303 14.26 -12.75 -23.85
CA ALA A 303 15.57 -12.17 -24.18
C ALA A 303 16.71 -12.91 -23.45
N ILE A 304 16.56 -13.17 -22.15
CA ILE A 304 17.52 -13.95 -21.35
C ILE A 304 17.62 -15.38 -21.88
N SER A 305 16.50 -16.06 -22.14
CA SER A 305 16.52 -17.43 -22.67
C SER A 305 17.20 -17.53 -24.03
N SER A 306 17.06 -16.50 -24.85
CA SER A 306 17.74 -16.42 -26.16
C SER A 306 19.26 -16.22 -26.05
N LEU A 307 19.73 -15.55 -24.99
CA LEU A 307 21.15 -15.35 -24.71
C LEU A 307 21.83 -16.63 -24.20
N PHE A 308 21.13 -17.43 -23.39
CA PHE A 308 21.66 -18.66 -22.79
C PHE A 308 21.22 -19.92 -23.53
N GLY A 309 20.16 -19.87 -24.31
CA GLY A 309 19.69 -20.92 -25.18
C GLY A 309 20.48 -20.92 -26.48
N GLY A 310 21.62 -21.60 -26.50
CA GLY A 310 22.38 -21.79 -27.72
C GLY A 310 21.48 -22.34 -28.84
N ARG A 311 21.55 -21.72 -30.02
CA ARG A 311 20.89 -22.17 -31.26
C ARG A 311 20.86 -23.68 -31.33
N LYS A 312 19.73 -24.30 -31.05
CA LYS A 312 19.49 -25.65 -31.56
C LYS A 312 19.37 -25.50 -33.07
N ARG A 313 20.43 -25.95 -33.78
CA ARG A 313 20.42 -26.20 -35.22
C ARG A 313 19.53 -27.38 -35.52
#